data_2e225caae5e77b7c88e818c29cd31ff4
#
_entry.id   2e225caae5e77b7c88e818c29cd31ff4
#
_cell.length_a   1.000
_cell.length_b   1.000
_cell.length_c   1.000
_cell.angle_alpha   90.00
_cell.angle_beta   90.00
_cell.angle_gamma   90.00
#
_symmetry.space_group_name_H-M   'P 1'
#
loop_
_entity.id
_entity.type
_entity.pdbx_description
1 polymer ?
#
loop_
_entity_poly.entity_id
_entity_poly.type
_entity_poly.pdbx_seq_one_letter_code
_entity_poly.pdbx_strand_id
1 'polypeptide(L)'
;GALSGAFMGIAYFARHPEASLTNPETAESVFLDLAQILFHPLVAGLILAAVLAAIMSTLSSQLIVCSSALVEDLYGIFSSKKLSAGKSLWLGRAGVAIVAVVAGALAWNPNSSILQLVAFAWAGFGSAFGPTVLLSLYWRKLTTQGALASMITGAVVAFAWGQSPLKSVLYEMVPGFASAMLVAIIVSLVTYKKNPVIDEEFDRAVELAKVK
;
A
#
# COMPACT_ATOMS: atom_id res chain seq x y z
N GLY A 1 15.50 -8.13 -17.28
CA GLY A 1 14.83 -8.96 -16.27
C GLY A 1 13.36 -9.20 -16.56
N ALA A 2 12.55 -8.13 -16.63
CA ALA A 2 11.09 -8.28 -16.82
C ALA A 2 10.69 -9.00 -18.11
N LEU A 3 11.34 -8.67 -19.23
CA LEU A 3 11.06 -9.33 -20.52
C LEU A 3 11.46 -10.81 -20.50
N SER A 4 12.62 -11.16 -19.97
CA SER A 4 13.04 -12.56 -19.86
C SER A 4 12.11 -13.36 -18.96
N GLY A 5 11.67 -12.78 -17.83
CA GLY A 5 10.68 -13.40 -16.95
C GLY A 5 9.34 -13.65 -17.65
N ALA A 6 8.86 -12.67 -18.44
CA ALA A 6 7.63 -12.82 -19.24
C ALA A 6 7.75 -13.95 -20.26
N PHE A 7 8.86 -14.03 -20.99
CA PHE A 7 9.08 -15.13 -21.96
C PHE A 7 9.17 -16.49 -21.29
N MET A 8 9.82 -16.59 -20.12
CA MET A 8 9.86 -17.84 -19.35
C MET A 8 8.47 -18.26 -18.87
N GLY A 9 7.68 -17.31 -18.38
CA GLY A 9 6.30 -17.56 -17.99
C GLY A 9 5.44 -18.08 -19.17
N ILE A 10 5.52 -17.42 -20.34
CA ILE A 10 4.82 -17.85 -21.55
C ILE A 10 5.25 -19.27 -21.94
N ALA A 11 6.55 -19.57 -21.92
CA ALA A 11 7.04 -20.91 -22.26
C ALA A 11 6.58 -21.98 -21.26
N TYR A 12 6.48 -21.63 -19.97
CA TYR A 12 5.95 -22.51 -18.94
C TYR A 12 4.48 -22.85 -19.19
N PHE A 13 3.61 -21.86 -19.38
CA PHE A 13 2.19 -22.07 -19.61
C PHE A 13 1.91 -22.78 -20.94
N ALA A 14 2.74 -22.59 -21.98
CA ALA A 14 2.63 -23.31 -23.23
C ALA A 14 2.91 -24.80 -23.09
N ARG A 15 3.73 -25.21 -22.11
CA ARG A 15 4.10 -26.60 -21.84
C ARG A 15 3.25 -27.28 -20.78
N HIS A 16 2.59 -26.50 -19.95
CA HIS A 16 1.75 -26.95 -18.84
C HIS A 16 0.32 -26.44 -19.02
N PRO A 17 -0.49 -27.05 -19.90
CA PRO A 17 -1.85 -26.59 -20.17
C PRO A 17 -2.80 -26.70 -18.98
N GLU A 18 -2.44 -27.50 -17.97
CA GLU A 18 -3.13 -27.56 -16.67
C GLU A 18 -2.93 -26.29 -15.81
N ALA A 19 -1.85 -25.57 -16.03
CA ALA A 19 -1.59 -24.27 -15.38
C ALA A 19 -2.25 -23.15 -16.18
N SER A 20 -2.90 -22.23 -15.48
CA SER A 20 -3.61 -21.11 -16.12
C SER A 20 -3.24 -19.79 -15.47
N LEU A 21 -3.01 -18.76 -16.28
CA LEU A 21 -2.83 -17.37 -15.80
C LEU A 21 -4.07 -16.83 -15.08
N THR A 22 -5.24 -17.42 -15.34
CA THR A 22 -6.49 -17.03 -14.67
C THR A 22 -6.69 -17.70 -13.32
N ASN A 23 -5.94 -18.78 -13.04
CA ASN A 23 -5.94 -19.41 -11.73
C ASN A 23 -4.82 -18.80 -10.86
N PRO A 24 -5.15 -18.09 -9.76
CA PRO A 24 -4.15 -17.47 -8.90
C PRO A 24 -3.11 -18.46 -8.37
N GLU A 25 -3.51 -19.67 -7.97
CA GLU A 25 -2.61 -20.68 -7.41
C GLU A 25 -1.49 -21.05 -8.39
N THR A 26 -1.85 -21.31 -9.67
CA THR A 26 -0.87 -21.69 -10.69
C THR A 26 -0.08 -20.50 -11.22
N ALA A 27 -0.68 -19.32 -11.28
CA ALA A 27 -0.01 -18.12 -11.77
C ALA A 27 1.06 -17.62 -10.78
N GLU A 28 0.81 -17.72 -9.47
CA GLU A 28 1.71 -17.24 -8.43
C GLU A 28 2.83 -18.25 -8.09
N SER A 29 2.62 -19.56 -8.35
CA SER A 29 3.62 -20.61 -8.10
C SER A 29 4.67 -20.78 -9.21
N VAL A 30 4.48 -20.21 -10.40
CA VAL A 30 5.35 -20.40 -11.58
C VAL A 30 6.85 -20.28 -11.28
N PHE A 31 7.24 -19.30 -10.47
CA PHE A 31 8.65 -19.12 -10.11
C PHE A 31 9.18 -20.29 -9.30
N LEU A 32 8.39 -20.81 -8.37
CA LEU A 32 8.76 -21.93 -7.51
C LEU A 32 8.78 -23.25 -8.32
N ASP A 33 7.83 -23.44 -9.21
CA ASP A 33 7.74 -24.59 -10.10
C ASP A 33 8.92 -24.63 -11.06
N LEU A 34 9.24 -23.50 -11.69
CA LEU A 34 10.43 -23.36 -12.54
C LEU A 34 11.73 -23.64 -11.78
N ALA A 35 11.82 -23.19 -10.54
CA ALA A 35 12.99 -23.48 -9.70
C ALA A 35 13.17 -24.99 -9.48
N GLN A 36 12.07 -25.72 -9.28
CA GLN A 36 12.11 -27.18 -9.09
C GLN A 36 12.39 -27.95 -10.40
N ILE A 37 11.90 -27.44 -11.53
CA ILE A 37 12.08 -28.10 -12.85
C ILE A 37 13.48 -27.88 -13.42
N LEU A 38 14.04 -26.66 -13.25
CA LEU A 38 15.28 -26.27 -13.93
C LEU A 38 16.54 -26.56 -13.11
N PHE A 39 16.43 -26.64 -11.79
CA PHE A 39 17.59 -26.78 -10.92
C PHE A 39 17.64 -28.11 -10.19
N HIS A 40 18.87 -28.54 -9.85
CA HIS A 40 19.07 -29.67 -8.96
C HIS A 40 18.37 -29.45 -7.60
N PRO A 41 17.78 -30.49 -6.96
CA PRO A 41 16.99 -30.34 -5.73
C PRO A 41 17.65 -29.52 -4.63
N LEU A 42 18.97 -29.59 -4.48
CA LEU A 42 19.73 -28.83 -3.50
C LEU A 42 19.69 -27.32 -3.80
N VAL A 43 19.82 -26.92 -5.07
CA VAL A 43 19.73 -25.52 -5.51
C VAL A 43 18.30 -25.03 -5.43
N ALA A 44 17.33 -25.81 -5.84
CA ALA A 44 15.91 -25.50 -5.70
C ALA A 44 15.54 -25.25 -4.22
N GLY A 45 16.03 -26.11 -3.30
CA GLY A 45 15.84 -25.91 -1.86
C GLY A 45 16.46 -24.61 -1.35
N LEU A 46 17.62 -24.20 -1.85
CA LEU A 46 18.25 -22.93 -1.51
C LEU A 46 17.43 -21.73 -2.00
N ILE A 47 16.89 -21.81 -3.23
CA ILE A 47 16.01 -20.77 -3.79
C ILE A 47 14.74 -20.65 -2.94
N LEU A 48 14.11 -21.76 -2.58
CA LEU A 48 12.93 -21.76 -1.70
C LEU A 48 13.24 -21.14 -0.32
N ALA A 49 14.38 -21.50 0.27
CA ALA A 49 14.80 -20.90 1.54
C ALA A 49 15.03 -19.39 1.42
N ALA A 50 15.60 -18.91 0.31
CA ALA A 50 15.78 -17.48 0.04
C ALA A 50 14.44 -16.75 -0.10
N VAL A 51 13.47 -17.34 -0.78
CA VAL A 51 12.10 -16.79 -0.88
C VAL A 51 11.45 -16.68 0.49
N LEU A 52 11.52 -17.75 1.31
CA LEU A 52 10.98 -17.73 2.66
C LEU A 52 11.66 -16.67 3.53
N ALA A 53 12.98 -16.54 3.44
CA ALA A 53 13.72 -15.50 4.18
C ALA A 53 13.30 -14.09 3.78
N ALA A 54 13.08 -13.82 2.48
CA ALA A 54 12.59 -12.55 1.98
C ALA A 54 11.17 -12.24 2.49
N ILE A 55 10.26 -13.22 2.47
CA ILE A 55 8.91 -13.10 3.02
C ILE A 55 8.95 -12.79 4.51
N MET A 56 9.73 -13.53 5.29
CA MET A 56 9.85 -13.32 6.73
C MET A 56 10.43 -11.95 7.08
N SER A 57 11.42 -11.47 6.33
CA SER A 57 12.00 -10.14 6.50
C SER A 57 10.96 -9.04 6.26
N THR A 58 10.22 -9.13 5.17
CA THR A 58 9.17 -8.16 4.84
C THR A 58 8.02 -8.20 5.86
N LEU A 59 7.55 -9.40 6.22
CA LEU A 59 6.47 -9.60 7.19
C LEU A 59 6.84 -8.98 8.55
N SER A 60 8.06 -9.24 9.03
CA SER A 60 8.54 -8.70 10.31
C SER A 60 8.56 -7.17 10.31
N SER A 61 9.05 -6.56 9.23
CA SER A 61 9.07 -5.11 9.07
C SER A 61 7.67 -4.51 9.04
N GLN A 62 6.74 -5.10 8.29
CA GLN A 62 5.36 -4.63 8.20
C GLN A 62 4.62 -4.75 9.53
N LEU A 63 4.79 -5.84 10.26
CA LEU A 63 4.18 -6.03 11.58
C LEU A 63 4.66 -4.97 12.58
N ILE A 64 5.96 -4.63 12.57
CA ILE A 64 6.51 -3.59 13.44
C ILE A 64 5.93 -2.23 13.07
N VAL A 65 5.91 -1.85 11.79
CA VAL A 65 5.37 -0.57 11.32
C VAL A 65 3.89 -0.43 11.67
N CYS A 66 3.08 -1.44 11.38
CA CYS A 66 1.66 -1.42 11.72
C CYS A 66 1.42 -1.35 13.24
N SER A 67 2.22 -2.07 14.02
CA SER A 67 2.13 -2.02 15.48
C SER A 67 2.52 -0.66 16.03
N SER A 68 3.58 -0.04 15.50
CA SER A 68 4.03 1.30 15.90
C SER A 68 2.95 2.34 15.60
N ALA A 69 2.35 2.28 14.41
CA ALA A 69 1.24 3.16 14.04
C ALA A 69 0.03 3.00 14.98
N LEU A 70 -0.31 1.77 15.37
CA LEU A 70 -1.41 1.52 16.31
C LEU A 70 -1.12 2.03 17.72
N VAL A 71 0.10 1.81 18.21
CA VAL A 71 0.45 2.09 19.61
C VAL A 71 0.94 3.51 19.79
N GLU A 72 1.80 4.01 18.91
CA GLU A 72 2.40 5.34 19.08
C GLU A 72 1.48 6.42 18.51
N ASP A 73 0.92 6.22 17.33
CA ASP A 73 0.09 7.25 16.68
C ASP A 73 -1.34 7.25 17.21
N LEU A 74 -2.06 6.12 17.13
CA LEU A 74 -3.46 6.06 17.57
C LEU A 74 -3.60 6.21 19.08
N TYR A 75 -2.80 5.50 19.89
CA TYR A 75 -2.87 5.63 21.33
C TYR A 75 -2.43 7.02 21.78
N GLY A 76 -1.41 7.62 21.14
CA GLY A 76 -0.95 8.98 21.39
C GLY A 76 -2.01 10.05 21.17
N ILE A 77 -2.90 9.87 20.19
CA ILE A 77 -4.04 10.77 19.92
C ILE A 77 -5.08 10.70 21.05
N PHE A 78 -5.38 9.50 21.57
CA PHE A 78 -6.41 9.30 22.59
C PHE A 78 -5.92 9.46 24.02
N SER A 79 -4.62 9.44 24.27
CA SER A 79 -4.03 9.51 25.59
C SER A 79 -2.95 10.58 25.70
N SER A 80 -3.22 11.63 26.45
CA SER A 80 -2.25 12.69 26.75
C SER A 80 -1.14 12.25 27.73
N LYS A 81 -1.20 11.03 28.28
CA LYS A 81 -0.21 10.53 29.24
C LYS A 81 0.89 9.77 28.52
N LYS A 82 2.14 10.19 28.74
CA LYS A 82 3.30 9.42 28.30
C LYS A 82 3.30 8.03 28.94
N LEU A 83 3.34 7.00 28.12
CA LEU A 83 3.46 5.62 28.56
C LEU A 83 4.82 5.40 29.25
N SER A 84 4.83 4.64 30.34
CA SER A 84 6.10 4.13 30.86
C SER A 84 6.70 3.13 29.89
N ALA A 85 8.03 3.03 29.84
CA ALA A 85 8.75 2.16 28.91
C ALA A 85 8.24 0.71 28.90
N GLY A 86 7.92 0.15 30.07
CA GLY A 86 7.37 -1.21 30.19
C GLY A 86 5.96 -1.36 29.58
N LYS A 87 5.09 -0.35 29.74
CA LYS A 87 3.74 -0.36 29.14
C LYS A 87 3.79 -0.17 27.62
N SER A 88 4.68 0.68 27.13
CA SER A 88 4.88 0.87 25.69
C SER A 88 5.34 -0.42 25.02
N LEU A 89 6.29 -1.13 25.63
CA LEU A 89 6.77 -2.41 25.12
C LEU A 89 5.67 -3.49 25.08
N TRP A 90 4.85 -3.56 26.12
CA TRP A 90 3.73 -4.53 26.18
C TRP A 90 2.65 -4.21 25.15
N LEU A 91 2.29 -2.95 25.00
CA LEU A 91 1.33 -2.50 23.96
C LEU A 91 1.88 -2.75 22.56
N GLY A 92 3.18 -2.51 22.33
CA GLY A 92 3.82 -2.83 21.06
C GLY A 92 3.72 -4.34 20.72
N ARG A 93 4.03 -5.21 21.67
CA ARG A 93 3.89 -6.66 21.49
C ARG A 93 2.43 -7.09 21.23
N ALA A 94 1.49 -6.52 21.98
CA ALA A 94 0.07 -6.78 21.77
C ALA A 94 -0.38 -6.29 20.39
N GLY A 95 0.08 -5.11 19.96
CA GLY A 95 -0.16 -4.57 18.61
C GLY A 95 0.33 -5.51 17.51
N VAL A 96 1.57 -6.00 17.61
CA VAL A 96 2.11 -7.00 16.68
C VAL A 96 1.22 -8.26 16.64
N ALA A 97 0.83 -8.79 17.80
CA ALA A 97 -0.01 -9.98 17.88
C ALA A 97 -1.38 -9.76 17.25
N ILE A 98 -2.02 -8.61 17.52
CA ILE A 98 -3.33 -8.26 16.94
C ILE A 98 -3.24 -8.15 15.42
N VAL A 99 -2.25 -7.42 14.90
CA VAL A 99 -2.05 -7.27 13.45
C VAL A 99 -1.77 -8.63 12.80
N ALA A 100 -0.94 -9.48 13.42
CA ALA A 100 -0.64 -10.81 12.90
C ALA A 100 -1.89 -11.70 12.84
N VAL A 101 -2.73 -11.67 13.88
CA VAL A 101 -3.99 -12.45 13.93
C VAL A 101 -4.97 -11.94 12.86
N VAL A 102 -5.14 -10.63 12.72
CA VAL A 102 -6.02 -10.03 11.71
C VAL A 102 -5.51 -10.37 10.31
N ALA A 103 -4.21 -10.19 10.04
CA ALA A 103 -3.61 -10.53 8.75
C ALA A 103 -3.77 -12.02 8.43
N GLY A 104 -3.53 -12.91 9.41
CA GLY A 104 -3.73 -14.35 9.26
C GLY A 104 -5.19 -14.73 8.98
N ALA A 105 -6.14 -14.07 9.64
CA ALA A 105 -7.56 -14.29 9.40
C ALA A 105 -7.99 -13.83 7.98
N LEU A 106 -7.45 -12.70 7.52
CA LEU A 106 -7.69 -12.22 6.15
C LEU A 106 -7.05 -13.13 5.09
N ALA A 107 -5.87 -13.68 5.39
CA ALA A 107 -5.16 -14.60 4.50
C ALA A 107 -5.74 -16.02 4.48
N TRP A 108 -6.66 -16.34 5.38
CA TRP A 108 -7.28 -17.67 5.47
C TRP A 108 -8.16 -18.02 4.26
N ASN A 109 -8.62 -17.04 3.52
CA ASN A 109 -9.43 -17.24 2.33
C ASN A 109 -8.55 -17.23 1.06
N PRO A 110 -8.25 -18.40 0.45
CA PRO A 110 -7.31 -18.52 -0.67
C PRO A 110 -7.89 -18.02 -2.01
N ASN A 111 -9.13 -17.53 -2.05
CA ASN A 111 -9.82 -17.14 -3.29
C ASN A 111 -9.34 -15.81 -3.89
N SER A 112 -8.46 -15.09 -3.21
CA SER A 112 -7.92 -13.81 -3.70
C SER A 112 -6.47 -13.98 -4.08
N SER A 113 -6.09 -13.60 -5.31
CA SER A 113 -4.68 -13.55 -5.68
C SER A 113 -3.93 -12.51 -4.85
N ILE A 114 -2.68 -12.79 -4.51
CA ILE A 114 -1.79 -11.86 -3.79
C ILE A 114 -1.69 -10.55 -4.56
N LEU A 115 -1.58 -10.62 -5.89
CA LEU A 115 -1.53 -9.46 -6.74
C LEU A 115 -2.77 -8.57 -6.60
N GLN A 116 -3.97 -9.15 -6.53
CA GLN A 116 -5.22 -8.40 -6.36
C GLN A 116 -5.29 -7.73 -4.99
N LEU A 117 -4.87 -8.42 -3.91
CA LEU A 117 -4.81 -7.84 -2.57
C LEU A 117 -3.83 -6.67 -2.49
N VAL A 118 -2.65 -6.84 -3.07
CA VAL A 118 -1.64 -5.78 -3.14
C VAL A 118 -2.14 -4.61 -3.99
N ALA A 119 -2.71 -4.87 -5.15
CA ALA A 119 -3.27 -3.83 -6.02
C ALA A 119 -4.36 -3.03 -5.31
N PHE A 120 -5.26 -3.69 -4.58
CA PHE A 120 -6.31 -3.03 -3.80
C PHE A 120 -5.73 -2.14 -2.67
N ALA A 121 -4.72 -2.62 -1.95
CA ALA A 121 -4.04 -1.83 -0.93
C ALA A 121 -3.36 -0.60 -1.53
N TRP A 122 -2.65 -0.76 -2.65
CA TRP A 122 -2.03 0.35 -3.38
C TRP A 122 -3.05 1.36 -3.91
N ALA A 123 -4.20 0.87 -4.40
CA ALA A 123 -5.29 1.74 -4.83
C ALA A 123 -5.81 2.62 -3.68
N GLY A 124 -6.00 2.03 -2.50
CA GLY A 124 -6.40 2.76 -1.30
C GLY A 124 -5.40 3.85 -0.91
N PHE A 125 -4.12 3.50 -0.80
CA PHE A 125 -3.06 4.45 -0.47
C PHE A 125 -2.88 5.52 -1.56
N GLY A 126 -2.79 5.12 -2.82
CA GLY A 126 -2.61 6.04 -3.94
C GLY A 126 -3.76 7.04 -4.07
N SER A 127 -5.00 6.58 -3.86
CA SER A 127 -6.18 7.44 -3.90
C SER A 127 -6.28 8.39 -2.70
N ALA A 128 -5.90 7.93 -1.51
CA ALA A 128 -5.97 8.75 -0.31
C ALA A 128 -4.87 9.81 -0.25
N PHE A 129 -3.62 9.39 -0.46
CA PHE A 129 -2.47 10.26 -0.25
C PHE A 129 -1.95 10.94 -1.51
N GLY A 130 -2.09 10.31 -2.69
CA GLY A 130 -1.55 10.83 -3.95
C GLY A 130 -1.98 12.26 -4.26
N PRO A 131 -3.28 12.57 -4.31
CA PRO A 131 -3.76 13.93 -4.57
C PRO A 131 -3.28 14.95 -3.55
N THR A 132 -3.29 14.57 -2.27
CA THR A 132 -2.84 15.44 -1.17
C THR A 132 -1.36 15.78 -1.30
N VAL A 133 -0.50 14.78 -1.57
CA VAL A 133 0.94 15.00 -1.76
C VAL A 133 1.21 15.86 -2.99
N LEU A 134 0.57 15.56 -4.13
CA LEU A 134 0.73 16.36 -5.34
C LEU A 134 0.32 17.82 -5.11
N LEU A 135 -0.85 18.04 -4.52
CA LEU A 135 -1.32 19.40 -4.28
C LEU A 135 -0.47 20.14 -3.24
N SER A 136 0.07 19.46 -2.24
CA SER A 136 0.95 20.08 -1.24
C SER A 136 2.27 20.57 -1.86
N LEU A 137 2.77 19.90 -2.89
CA LEU A 137 4.00 20.26 -3.58
C LEU A 137 3.80 21.34 -4.65
N TYR A 138 2.67 21.31 -5.36
CA TYR A 138 2.47 22.16 -6.54
C TYR A 138 1.40 23.24 -6.38
N TRP A 139 0.58 23.19 -5.31
CA TRP A 139 -0.52 24.11 -5.14
C TRP A 139 -0.57 24.78 -3.77
N ARG A 140 -0.16 26.04 -3.72
CA ARG A 140 -0.07 26.87 -2.51
C ARG A 140 -1.36 27.00 -1.70
N LYS A 141 -2.53 26.82 -2.33
CA LYS A 141 -3.84 27.02 -1.68
C LYS A 141 -4.40 25.78 -1.02
N LEU A 142 -3.64 24.67 -0.92
CA LEU A 142 -4.08 23.49 -0.20
C LEU A 142 -4.26 23.83 1.28
N THR A 143 -5.43 23.49 1.82
CA THR A 143 -5.75 23.67 3.25
C THR A 143 -5.77 22.34 3.98
N THR A 144 -5.62 22.36 5.31
CA THR A 144 -5.71 21.16 6.14
C THR A 144 -7.06 20.45 5.98
N GLN A 145 -8.15 21.22 5.90
CA GLN A 145 -9.48 20.66 5.68
C GLN A 145 -9.60 20.01 4.29
N GLY A 146 -9.02 20.65 3.26
CA GLY A 146 -8.98 20.10 1.90
C GLY A 146 -8.17 18.80 1.84
N ALA A 147 -7.02 18.75 2.51
CA ALA A 147 -6.19 17.56 2.59
C ALA A 147 -6.92 16.40 3.29
N LEU A 148 -7.53 16.65 4.45
CA LEU A 148 -8.30 15.62 5.18
C LEU A 148 -9.50 15.12 4.37
N ALA A 149 -10.27 16.02 3.77
CA ALA A 149 -11.42 15.66 2.93
C ALA A 149 -10.99 14.83 1.71
N SER A 150 -9.86 15.17 1.09
CA SER A 150 -9.24 14.43 0.00
C SER A 150 -8.90 12.98 0.43
N MET A 151 -8.16 12.84 1.53
CA MET A 151 -7.73 11.54 2.03
C MET A 151 -8.93 10.63 2.34
N ILE A 152 -9.95 11.15 3.03
CA ILE A 152 -11.16 10.39 3.36
C ILE A 152 -11.91 10.01 2.08
N THR A 153 -12.12 10.95 1.17
CA THR A 153 -12.84 10.70 -0.09
C THR A 153 -12.11 9.67 -0.94
N GLY A 154 -10.79 9.80 -1.09
CA GLY A 154 -9.98 8.86 -1.87
C GLY A 154 -10.06 7.44 -1.35
N ALA A 155 -9.91 7.27 -0.03
CA ALA A 155 -10.03 5.96 0.61
C ALA A 155 -11.43 5.36 0.45
N VAL A 156 -12.49 6.14 0.72
CA VAL A 156 -13.88 5.67 0.64
C VAL A 156 -14.27 5.31 -0.79
N VAL A 157 -13.93 6.16 -1.77
CA VAL A 157 -14.27 5.89 -3.18
C VAL A 157 -13.50 4.69 -3.71
N ALA A 158 -12.19 4.56 -3.41
CA ALA A 158 -11.41 3.40 -3.83
C ALA A 158 -11.98 2.10 -3.23
N PHE A 159 -12.34 2.11 -1.94
CA PHE A 159 -12.95 0.96 -1.28
C PHE A 159 -14.32 0.60 -1.88
N ALA A 160 -15.21 1.57 -2.02
CA ALA A 160 -16.55 1.36 -2.58
C ALA A 160 -16.50 0.87 -4.04
N TRP A 161 -15.61 1.45 -4.85
CA TRP A 161 -15.41 1.04 -6.23
C TRP A 161 -14.86 -0.38 -6.33
N GLY A 162 -13.87 -0.72 -5.51
CA GLY A 162 -13.28 -2.06 -5.45
C GLY A 162 -14.27 -3.16 -5.03
N GLN A 163 -15.34 -2.82 -4.30
CA GLN A 163 -16.43 -3.74 -3.96
C GLN A 163 -17.54 -3.77 -5.03
N SER A 164 -17.51 -2.87 -5.99
CA SER A 164 -18.52 -2.78 -7.04
C SER A 164 -18.15 -3.59 -8.27
N PRO A 165 -19.12 -3.98 -9.13
CA PRO A 165 -18.82 -4.63 -10.41
C PRO A 165 -18.04 -3.72 -11.38
N LEU A 166 -17.97 -2.42 -11.13
CA LEU A 166 -17.25 -1.45 -11.95
C LEU A 166 -15.72 -1.64 -11.91
N LYS A 167 -15.19 -2.36 -10.92
CA LYS A 167 -13.76 -2.70 -10.86
C LYS A 167 -13.26 -3.48 -12.09
N SER A 168 -14.15 -4.20 -12.79
CA SER A 168 -13.80 -4.92 -14.04
C SER A 168 -13.59 -3.97 -15.23
N VAL A 169 -14.13 -2.77 -15.18
CA VAL A 169 -14.06 -1.77 -16.26
C VAL A 169 -12.90 -0.79 -16.01
N LEU A 170 -12.74 -0.37 -14.76
CA LEU A 170 -11.74 0.63 -14.39
C LEU A 170 -11.16 0.33 -13.01
N TYR A 171 -9.84 0.33 -12.93
CA TYR A 171 -9.11 0.12 -11.69
C TYR A 171 -9.47 1.19 -10.65
N GLU A 172 -9.80 0.76 -9.43
CA GLU A 172 -10.35 1.59 -8.35
C GLU A 172 -9.50 2.80 -7.96
N MET A 173 -8.20 2.75 -8.22
CA MET A 173 -7.30 3.88 -7.97
C MET A 173 -7.68 5.11 -8.80
N VAL A 174 -8.15 4.93 -10.04
CA VAL A 174 -8.45 6.05 -10.95
C VAL A 174 -9.63 6.89 -10.45
N PRO A 175 -10.82 6.32 -10.19
CA PRO A 175 -11.93 7.10 -9.65
C PRO A 175 -11.65 7.61 -8.24
N GLY A 176 -10.94 6.84 -7.40
CA GLY A 176 -10.53 7.27 -6.07
C GLY A 176 -9.62 8.49 -6.10
N PHE A 177 -8.58 8.46 -6.92
CA PHE A 177 -7.64 9.57 -7.10
C PHE A 177 -8.32 10.82 -7.69
N ALA A 178 -9.13 10.66 -8.73
CA ALA A 178 -9.81 11.77 -9.38
C ALA A 178 -10.81 12.47 -8.45
N SER A 179 -11.63 11.71 -7.73
CA SER A 179 -12.57 12.26 -6.75
C SER A 179 -11.87 12.95 -5.59
N ALA A 180 -10.81 12.37 -5.05
CA ALA A 180 -9.99 12.95 -4.00
C ALA A 180 -9.36 14.28 -4.45
N MET A 181 -8.81 14.33 -5.66
CA MET A 181 -8.25 15.54 -6.25
C MET A 181 -9.30 16.64 -6.36
N LEU A 182 -10.48 16.33 -6.88
CA LEU A 182 -11.59 17.29 -7.00
C LEU A 182 -12.03 17.83 -5.64
N VAL A 183 -12.23 16.93 -4.67
CA VAL A 183 -12.64 17.32 -3.32
C VAL A 183 -11.56 18.17 -2.63
N ALA A 184 -10.28 17.80 -2.77
CA ALA A 184 -9.18 18.61 -2.26
C ALA A 184 -9.23 20.04 -2.76
N ILE A 185 -9.41 20.21 -4.08
CA ILE A 185 -9.46 21.54 -4.72
C ILE A 185 -10.69 22.32 -4.24
N ILE A 186 -11.87 21.72 -4.29
CA ILE A 186 -13.13 22.40 -3.91
C ILE A 186 -13.09 22.82 -2.45
N VAL A 187 -12.77 21.90 -1.53
CA VAL A 187 -12.75 22.18 -0.10
C VAL A 187 -11.66 23.21 0.24
N SER A 188 -10.50 23.10 -0.38
CA SER A 188 -9.44 24.09 -0.16
C SER A 188 -9.82 25.47 -0.64
N LEU A 189 -10.47 25.61 -1.78
CA LEU A 189 -10.92 26.93 -2.28
C LEU A 189 -11.95 27.58 -1.35
N VAL A 190 -12.84 26.77 -0.76
CA VAL A 190 -13.89 27.26 0.16
C VAL A 190 -13.29 27.61 1.54
N THR A 191 -12.29 26.85 1.99
CA THR A 191 -11.69 27.01 3.33
C THR A 191 -10.40 27.84 3.33
N TYR A 192 -9.97 28.33 2.16
CA TYR A 192 -8.71 29.05 2.03
C TYR A 192 -8.68 30.32 2.90
N LYS A 193 -7.69 30.41 3.75
CA LYS A 193 -7.31 31.61 4.50
C LYS A 193 -5.84 31.88 4.25
N LYS A 194 -5.53 33.11 3.83
CA LYS A 194 -4.14 33.51 3.60
C LYS A 194 -3.35 33.38 4.90
N ASN A 195 -2.27 32.62 4.86
CA ASN A 195 -1.34 32.44 5.99
C ASN A 195 0.09 32.79 5.53
N PRO A 196 0.62 33.94 5.96
CA PRO A 196 1.95 34.41 5.53
C PRO A 196 3.07 33.40 5.81
N VAL A 197 2.99 32.64 6.91
CA VAL A 197 4.00 31.66 7.28
C VAL A 197 4.06 30.53 6.28
N ILE A 198 2.89 29.99 5.89
CA ILE A 198 2.81 28.90 4.88
C ILE A 198 3.25 29.40 3.51
N ASP A 199 2.90 30.64 3.16
CA ASP A 199 3.30 31.25 1.90
C ASP A 199 4.83 31.38 1.81
N GLU A 200 5.49 31.81 2.90
CA GLU A 200 6.94 31.93 2.97
C GLU A 200 7.66 30.58 2.92
N GLU A 201 7.14 29.57 3.62
CA GLU A 201 7.69 28.21 3.58
C GLU A 201 7.57 27.59 2.19
N PHE A 202 6.43 27.81 1.50
CA PHE A 202 6.23 27.35 0.14
C PHE A 202 7.22 28.01 -0.84
N ASP A 203 7.41 29.32 -0.76
CA ASP A 203 8.34 30.08 -1.60
C ASP A 203 9.78 29.61 -1.37
N ARG A 204 10.16 29.39 -0.13
CA ARG A 204 11.48 28.86 0.24
C ARG A 204 11.71 27.45 -0.33
N ALA A 205 10.69 26.58 -0.27
CA ALA A 205 10.78 25.25 -0.87
C ALA A 205 10.95 25.30 -2.40
N VAL A 206 10.24 26.22 -3.08
CA VAL A 206 10.36 26.43 -4.51
C VAL A 206 11.75 26.98 -4.90
N GLU A 207 12.32 27.89 -4.10
CA GLU A 207 13.67 28.40 -4.34
C GLU A 207 14.73 27.30 -4.18
N LEU A 208 14.64 26.51 -3.12
CA LEU A 208 15.55 25.37 -2.90
C LEU A 208 15.49 24.33 -4.02
N ALA A 209 14.31 24.12 -4.61
CA ALA A 209 14.13 23.21 -5.73
C ALA A 209 14.75 23.74 -7.05
N LYS A 210 14.92 25.06 -7.19
CA LYS A 210 15.52 25.69 -8.39
C LYS A 210 17.06 25.73 -8.34
N VAL A 211 17.66 25.53 -7.18
CA VAL A 211 19.12 25.49 -6.99
C VAL A 211 19.64 24.08 -7.35
N LYS A 212 19.55 23.72 -8.64
CA LYS A 212 20.27 22.59 -9.22
C LYS A 212 20.91 22.99 -10.54
#